data_338572e3ed2a949781b209c8eab19c6f
#
_entry.id   338572e3ed2a949781b209c8eab19c6f
#
_cell.length_a   1.000
_cell.length_b   1.000
_cell.length_c   1.000
_cell.angle_alpha   90.00
_cell.angle_beta   90.00
_cell.angle_gamma   90.00
#
_symmetry.space_group_name_H-M   'P 1'
#
loop_
_entity.id
_entity.type
_entity.pdbx_description
1 polymer ?
#
loop_
_entity_poly.entity_id
_entity_poly.type
_entity_poly.pdbx_seq_one_letter_code
_entity_poly.pdbx_strand_id
1 'polypeptide(L)'
;MEKEQITLIPLTQEILEKNGWYGATHSKQSDDNTKILYKTFKRKGYPTIKVSQDLKITCELSPFIVKLESVSDLQYLLFGLGINHEMEV
;
A
#
# COMPACT_ATOMS: atom_id res chain seq x y z
N MET A 1 -1.06 36.17 4.20
CA MET A 1 -1.49 34.91 4.69
C MET A 1 -0.84 33.75 3.96
N GLU A 2 -0.38 32.85 4.71
CA GLU A 2 0.29 31.76 4.11
C GLU A 2 -0.67 30.77 3.51
N LYS A 3 -0.40 30.43 2.29
CA LYS A 3 -1.24 29.48 1.62
C LYS A 3 -0.89 28.07 2.08
N GLU A 4 -1.86 27.39 2.56
CA GLU A 4 -1.65 26.03 2.98
C GLU A 4 -1.45 25.15 1.78
N GLN A 5 -0.33 24.47 1.73
CA GLN A 5 -0.08 23.52 0.67
C GLN A 5 -0.41 22.13 1.17
N ILE A 6 -1.33 21.49 0.50
CA ILE A 6 -1.59 20.09 0.77
C ILE A 6 -0.53 19.30 0.05
N THR A 7 0.45 18.84 0.80
CA THR A 7 1.50 18.03 0.22
C THR A 7 1.10 16.57 0.42
N LEU A 8 0.83 15.90 -0.69
CA LEU A 8 0.54 14.49 -0.64
C LEU A 8 1.86 13.75 -0.52
N ILE A 9 2.04 13.06 0.60
CA ILE A 9 3.24 12.28 0.82
C ILE A 9 3.07 10.95 0.10
N PRO A 10 3.96 10.62 -0.86
CA PRO A 10 3.84 9.37 -1.59
C PRO A 10 3.96 8.19 -0.64
N LEU A 11 3.12 7.19 -0.86
CA LEU A 11 3.19 5.97 -0.09
C LEU A 11 4.34 5.12 -0.62
N THR A 12 5.22 4.68 0.27
CA THR A 12 6.39 3.88 -0.10
C THR A 12 6.45 2.63 0.76
N GLN A 13 7.27 1.68 0.33
CA GLN A 13 7.49 0.46 1.11
C GLN A 13 8.08 0.80 2.47
N GLU A 14 8.98 1.79 2.52
CA GLU A 14 9.59 2.21 3.78
C GLU A 14 8.55 2.69 4.78
N ILE A 15 7.57 3.46 4.29
CA ILE A 15 6.51 3.96 5.16
C ILE A 15 5.66 2.81 5.67
N LEU A 16 5.37 1.83 4.82
CA LEU A 16 4.61 0.65 5.24
C LEU A 16 5.35 -0.10 6.34
N GLU A 17 6.65 -0.33 6.15
CA GLU A 17 7.46 -1.02 7.14
C GLU A 17 7.54 -0.24 8.44
N LYS A 18 7.67 1.07 8.35
CA LYS A 18 7.72 1.93 9.52
C LYS A 18 6.45 1.84 10.36
N ASN A 19 5.35 1.54 9.70
CA ASN A 19 4.05 1.45 10.36
C ASN A 19 3.64 0.00 10.68
N GLY A 20 4.58 -0.92 10.61
CA GLY A 20 4.34 -2.27 11.09
C GLY A 20 3.89 -3.29 10.06
N TRP A 21 3.87 -2.93 8.79
CA TRP A 21 3.62 -3.91 7.74
C TRP A 21 4.90 -4.66 7.41
N TYR A 22 4.77 -5.97 7.19
CA TYR A 22 5.90 -6.82 6.84
C TYR A 22 5.78 -7.26 5.40
N GLY A 23 6.84 -7.05 4.65
CA GLY A 23 6.84 -7.39 3.23
C GLY A 23 7.41 -8.77 2.97
N ALA A 24 6.80 -9.47 2.03
CA ALA A 24 7.30 -10.74 1.52
C ALA A 24 7.32 -10.67 0.00
N THR A 25 8.43 -11.12 -0.59
CA THR A 25 8.58 -11.11 -2.03
C THR A 25 8.02 -12.38 -2.64
N HIS A 26 7.24 -12.24 -3.69
CA HIS A 26 6.67 -13.36 -4.41
C HIS A 26 7.06 -13.26 -5.86
N SER A 27 7.16 -14.40 -6.52
CA SER A 27 7.39 -14.44 -7.95
C SER A 27 6.35 -15.33 -8.59
N LYS A 28 5.88 -14.88 -9.75
CA LYS A 28 4.91 -15.64 -10.53
C LYS A 28 5.43 -15.76 -11.94
N GLN A 29 5.47 -16.97 -12.46
CA GLN A 29 5.90 -17.19 -13.82
C GLN A 29 4.66 -17.23 -14.71
N SER A 30 4.69 -16.43 -15.77
CA SER A 30 3.60 -16.42 -16.72
C SER A 30 3.85 -17.43 -17.83
N ASP A 31 2.85 -17.64 -18.68
CA ASP A 31 2.90 -18.65 -19.72
C ASP A 31 3.98 -18.37 -20.76
N ASP A 32 4.41 -17.13 -20.89
CA ASP A 32 5.45 -16.73 -21.83
C ASP A 32 6.85 -16.73 -21.22
N ASN A 33 7.00 -17.39 -20.07
CA ASN A 33 8.26 -17.45 -19.32
C ASN A 33 8.69 -16.12 -18.72
N THR A 34 7.81 -15.15 -18.66
CA THR A 34 8.10 -13.89 -18.00
C THR A 34 7.89 -14.07 -16.50
N LYS A 35 8.89 -13.65 -15.73
CA LYS A 35 8.83 -13.74 -14.29
C LYS A 35 8.33 -12.41 -13.73
N ILE A 36 7.20 -12.45 -13.05
CA ILE A 36 6.62 -11.27 -12.44
C ILE A 36 6.95 -11.30 -10.95
N LEU A 37 7.57 -10.24 -10.45
CA LEU A 37 7.89 -10.10 -9.05
C LEU A 37 6.94 -9.10 -8.41
N TYR A 38 6.46 -9.44 -7.23
CA TYR A 38 5.65 -8.53 -6.45
C TYR A 38 5.86 -8.79 -4.97
N LYS A 39 5.53 -7.81 -4.15
CA LYS A 39 5.61 -7.95 -2.70
C LYS A 39 4.22 -7.79 -2.10
N THR A 40 3.95 -8.57 -1.06
CA THR A 40 2.75 -8.37 -0.27
C THR A 40 3.18 -7.90 1.11
N PHE A 41 2.48 -6.89 1.62
CA PHE A 41 2.74 -6.34 2.94
C PHE A 41 1.55 -6.65 3.82
N LYS A 42 1.83 -7.27 4.96
CA LYS A 42 0.79 -7.69 5.90
C LYS A 42 1.03 -7.08 7.26
N ARG A 43 -0.04 -6.71 7.91
CA ARG A 43 -0.03 -6.24 9.28
C ARG A 43 -1.25 -6.80 9.97
N LYS A 44 -1.09 -7.35 11.18
CA LYS A 44 -2.19 -7.98 11.90
C LYS A 44 -3.31 -6.98 12.13
N GLY A 45 -4.54 -7.36 11.76
CA GLY A 45 -5.70 -6.50 11.90
C GLY A 45 -5.86 -5.46 10.81
N TYR A 46 -5.01 -5.49 9.79
CA TYR A 46 -5.02 -4.54 8.69
C TYR A 46 -5.13 -5.26 7.36
N PRO A 47 -5.62 -4.59 6.33
CA PRO A 47 -5.70 -5.22 5.01
C PRO A 47 -4.32 -5.47 4.42
N THR A 48 -4.22 -6.48 3.57
CA THR A 48 -2.99 -6.80 2.87
C THR A 48 -2.77 -5.80 1.74
N ILE A 49 -1.55 -5.32 1.62
CA ILE A 49 -1.18 -4.33 0.60
C ILE A 49 -0.19 -5.00 -0.35
N LYS A 50 -0.41 -4.81 -1.64
CA LYS A 50 0.42 -5.40 -2.67
C LYS A 50 1.20 -4.32 -3.39
N VAL A 51 2.50 -4.55 -3.58
CA VAL A 51 3.38 -3.66 -4.33
C VAL A 51 3.86 -4.41 -5.55
N SER A 52 3.53 -3.91 -6.72
CA SER A 52 3.92 -4.56 -7.97
C SER A 52 5.34 -4.20 -8.35
N GLN A 53 5.84 -4.87 -9.40
CA GLN A 53 7.20 -4.67 -9.86
C GLN A 53 7.48 -3.24 -10.30
N ASP A 54 6.47 -2.54 -10.81
CA ASP A 54 6.59 -1.14 -11.22
C ASP A 54 6.26 -0.17 -10.08
N LEU A 55 6.30 -0.66 -8.85
CA LEU A 55 6.12 0.12 -7.62
C LEU A 55 4.71 0.69 -7.46
N LYS A 56 3.72 0.10 -8.13
CA LYS A 56 2.33 0.46 -7.89
C LYS A 56 1.82 -0.25 -6.66
N ILE A 57 1.20 0.51 -5.78
CA ILE A 57 0.71 -0.01 -4.51
C ILE A 57 -0.81 -0.12 -4.57
N THR A 58 -1.32 -1.30 -4.26
CA THR A 58 -2.75 -1.55 -4.26
C THR A 58 -3.16 -2.32 -3.02
N CYS A 59 -4.43 -2.20 -2.67
CA CYS A 59 -5.02 -2.96 -1.59
C CYS A 59 -6.20 -3.75 -2.15
N GLU A 60 -6.20 -5.05 -1.94
CA GLU A 60 -7.31 -5.88 -2.41
C GLU A 60 -8.37 -5.98 -1.34
N LEU A 61 -9.55 -5.47 -1.66
CA LEU A 61 -10.73 -5.62 -0.83
C LEU A 61 -11.75 -6.32 -1.69
N SER A 62 -11.64 -7.64 -1.77
CA SER A 62 -12.43 -8.44 -2.69
C SER A 62 -13.91 -8.08 -2.67
N PRO A 63 -14.52 -7.79 -3.83
CA PRO A 63 -13.97 -7.93 -5.19
C PRO A 63 -13.27 -6.68 -5.72
N PHE A 64 -12.97 -5.70 -4.86
CA PHE A 64 -12.42 -4.42 -5.30
C PHE A 64 -10.91 -4.36 -5.12
N ILE A 65 -10.25 -3.62 -6.00
CA ILE A 65 -8.83 -3.32 -5.90
C ILE A 65 -8.70 -1.81 -5.81
N VAL A 66 -8.09 -1.33 -4.74
CA VAL A 66 -7.94 0.10 -4.48
C VAL A 66 -6.50 0.49 -4.72
N LYS A 67 -6.27 1.51 -5.54
CA LYS A 67 -4.93 2.04 -5.76
C LYS A 67 -4.58 3.00 -4.65
N LEU A 68 -3.35 2.86 -4.14
CA LEU A 68 -2.87 3.70 -3.05
C LEU A 68 -1.64 4.45 -3.54
N GLU A 69 -1.78 5.74 -3.78
CA GLU A 69 -0.69 6.56 -4.29
C GLU A 69 -0.03 7.38 -3.19
N SER A 70 -0.78 7.74 -2.16
CA SER A 70 -0.28 8.59 -1.09
C SER A 70 -0.61 7.99 0.27
N VAL A 71 0.08 8.51 1.29
CA VAL A 71 -0.22 8.13 2.67
C VAL A 71 -1.68 8.44 2.99
N SER A 72 -2.18 9.58 2.50
CA SER A 72 -3.57 9.96 2.72
C SER A 72 -4.54 8.94 2.14
N ASP A 73 -4.24 8.37 0.97
CA ASP A 73 -5.09 7.36 0.37
C ASP A 73 -5.24 6.16 1.30
N LEU A 74 -4.13 5.71 1.89
CA LEU A 74 -4.18 4.59 2.81
C LEU A 74 -4.93 4.97 4.09
N GLN A 75 -4.73 6.19 4.59
CA GLN A 75 -5.43 6.66 5.78
C GLN A 75 -6.93 6.70 5.56
N TYR A 76 -7.38 7.19 4.42
CA TYR A 76 -8.81 7.21 4.10
C TYR A 76 -9.37 5.79 4.00
N LEU A 77 -8.62 4.88 3.42
CA LEU A 77 -9.04 3.50 3.32
C LEU A 77 -9.21 2.89 4.71
N LEU A 78 -8.23 3.07 5.58
CA LEU A 78 -8.30 2.53 6.93
C LEU A 78 -9.44 3.15 7.73
N PHE A 79 -9.63 4.46 7.57
CA PHE A 79 -10.73 5.15 8.22
C PHE A 79 -12.08 4.56 7.79
N GLY A 80 -12.24 4.33 6.49
CA GLY A 80 -13.48 3.75 5.95
C GLY A 80 -13.73 2.33 6.43
N LEU A 81 -12.68 1.60 6.80
CA LEU A 81 -12.79 0.25 7.33
C LEU A 81 -12.94 0.21 8.84
N GLY A 82 -12.95 1.38 9.49
CA GLY A 82 -13.04 1.43 10.95
C GLY A 82 -11.77 1.02 11.65
N ILE A 83 -10.63 1.12 10.98
CA ILE A 83 -9.33 0.73 11.51
C ILE A 83 -8.55 1.98 11.85
N ASN A 84 -7.68 1.89 12.86
CA ASN A 84 -6.82 3.02 13.21
C ASN A 84 -6.03 3.47 11.98
N HIS A 85 -6.21 4.73 11.61
CA HIS A 85 -5.63 5.29 10.40
C HIS A 85 -4.42 6.19 10.67
N GLU A 86 -3.93 6.21 11.89
CA GLU A 86 -2.73 6.99 12.20
C GLU A 86 -1.52 6.34 11.56
N MET A 87 -0.69 7.17 10.93
CA MET A 87 0.50 6.68 10.25
C MET A 87 1.67 7.63 10.48
N GLU A 88 2.84 7.04 10.67
CA GLU A 88 4.09 7.78 10.71
C GLU A 88 4.67 7.85 9.31
N VAL A 89 5.31 8.96 9.00
CA VAL A 89 5.93 9.16 7.68
C VAL A 89 7.42 9.47 7.76
#